data_c7531bb77aa0dbb2e4cca23db391119b
#
_entry.id   c7531bb77aa0dbb2e4cca23db391119b
#
_cell.length_a   1.000
_cell.length_b   1.000
_cell.length_c   1.000
_cell.angle_alpha   90.00
_cell.angle_beta   90.00
_cell.angle_gamma   90.00
#
_symmetry.space_group_name_H-M   'P 1'
#
loop_
_entity.id
_entity.type
_entity.pdbx_description
1 polymer ?
#
loop_
_entity_poly.entity_id
_entity_poly.type
_entity_poly.pdbx_seq_one_letter_code
_entity_poly.pdbx_strand_id
1 'polypeptide(L)'
;MTEFKKKLLIYVSNKDLKPTGGAAGYNYNLNRGIQKSGAKNYEYLSGVDNTRNKIKSLKDSKLKKVLFVLLRISNYYRLLNKKQSYAKVDLNQYDIVHFHNVKDMYEARSSLNTFKGVVILTSHSPKPFSIEIYEDIISDFERKFFNKMYKKLICMEKYAFSRTDVIVFPCEEAEEPYYLKWIDYQRVHDRNKAKYRYLLTGTTECKAKIDKNQYREKYGIPTNAFVISYVGRHNVTKGYDQFIEIGKQELFNDNTYVIVAGKQEPLSAPKLTKWIEIGWTDDPHSLINASDIFVLPNKETYFDLVMLEVLSLGKIVVASKTGGNKYFERINTGGIFLYSNIEEAISIIDELRLMDSAKREELETKNRLIFEKYFSEVVFAEKYIELINSL
;
A
#
# COMPACT_ATOMS: atom_id res chain seq x y z
N MET A 1 -12.49 -25.16 -6.37
CA MET A 1 -11.36 -25.60 -7.24
C MET A 1 -10.24 -24.58 -7.09
N THR A 2 -9.14 -24.99 -6.52
CA THR A 2 -8.03 -24.12 -6.10
C THR A 2 -6.82 -24.18 -7.06
N GLU A 3 -7.03 -24.41 -8.35
CA GLU A 3 -5.98 -24.61 -9.32
C GLU A 3 -6.09 -23.62 -10.47
N PHE A 4 -4.97 -23.08 -10.94
CA PHE A 4 -4.94 -22.27 -12.16
C PHE A 4 -5.13 -23.16 -13.38
N LYS A 5 -6.13 -22.88 -14.20
CA LYS A 5 -6.43 -23.62 -15.45
C LYS A 5 -5.40 -23.35 -16.55
N LYS A 6 -4.73 -22.17 -16.48
CA LYS A 6 -3.74 -21.69 -17.44
C LYS A 6 -2.40 -21.47 -16.75
N LYS A 7 -1.30 -21.59 -17.45
CA LYS A 7 0.04 -21.33 -16.91
C LYS A 7 0.25 -19.84 -16.72
N LEU A 8 0.42 -19.41 -15.46
CA LEU A 8 0.52 -18.03 -15.04
C LEU A 8 1.95 -17.66 -14.66
N LEU A 9 2.44 -16.54 -15.19
CA LEU A 9 3.64 -15.86 -14.69
C LEU A 9 3.24 -14.60 -13.91
N ILE A 10 3.63 -14.51 -12.63
CA ILE A 10 3.53 -13.30 -11.82
C ILE A 10 4.89 -12.59 -11.90
N TYR A 11 4.92 -11.45 -12.61
CA TYR A 11 6.14 -10.74 -12.96
C TYR A 11 6.45 -9.61 -11.97
N VAL A 12 7.36 -9.89 -11.02
CA VAL A 12 7.79 -8.95 -9.95
C VAL A 12 9.32 -8.82 -10.00
N SER A 13 9.84 -8.20 -11.06
CA SER A 13 11.24 -8.35 -11.49
C SER A 13 12.32 -7.82 -10.55
N ASN A 14 11.99 -7.06 -9.50
CA ASN A 14 12.99 -6.32 -8.71
C ASN A 14 12.79 -6.36 -7.20
N LYS A 15 12.03 -7.30 -6.65
CA LYS A 15 11.77 -7.33 -5.20
C LYS A 15 11.78 -8.75 -4.66
N ASP A 16 12.47 -8.95 -3.53
CA ASP A 16 12.22 -10.11 -2.68
C ASP A 16 10.76 -10.08 -2.21
N LEU A 17 10.12 -11.24 -2.15
CA LEU A 17 8.81 -11.39 -1.54
C LEU A 17 8.97 -11.28 -0.01
N LYS A 18 8.79 -10.07 0.53
CA LYS A 18 8.92 -9.76 1.97
C LYS A 18 7.69 -8.99 2.45
N PRO A 19 7.27 -9.16 3.70
CA PRO A 19 6.14 -8.43 4.27
C PRO A 19 6.52 -6.97 4.60
N THR A 20 7.00 -6.22 3.60
CA THR A 20 7.50 -4.86 3.78
C THR A 20 6.63 -3.85 3.05
N GLY A 21 5.35 -3.77 3.40
CA GLY A 21 4.43 -2.73 2.92
C GLY A 21 4.27 -2.57 1.39
N GLY A 22 3.23 -1.93 0.94
CA GLY A 22 2.98 -1.60 -0.47
C GLY A 22 2.98 -2.83 -1.39
N ALA A 23 3.50 -2.67 -2.62
CA ALA A 23 3.51 -3.73 -3.64
C ALA A 23 4.27 -5.00 -3.23
N ALA A 24 5.31 -4.89 -2.37
CA ALA A 24 6.04 -6.06 -1.88
C ALA A 24 5.19 -6.89 -0.90
N GLY A 25 4.50 -6.22 0.03
CA GLY A 25 3.56 -6.86 0.95
C GLY A 25 2.37 -7.50 0.24
N TYR A 26 1.80 -6.81 -0.77
CA TYR A 26 0.75 -7.39 -1.61
C TYR A 26 1.18 -8.73 -2.22
N ASN A 27 2.33 -8.74 -2.91
CA ASN A 27 2.83 -9.95 -3.57
C ASN A 27 3.23 -11.06 -2.59
N TYR A 28 3.76 -10.67 -1.41
CA TYR A 28 4.06 -11.61 -0.33
C TYR A 28 2.77 -12.29 0.18
N ASN A 29 1.73 -11.52 0.47
CA ASN A 29 0.46 -12.04 0.97
C ASN A 29 -0.25 -12.89 -0.08
N LEU A 30 -0.25 -12.46 -1.34
CA LEU A 30 -0.82 -13.23 -2.44
C LEU A 30 -0.10 -14.58 -2.60
N ASN A 31 1.23 -14.59 -2.62
CA ASN A 31 1.99 -15.83 -2.74
C ASN A 31 1.73 -16.79 -1.57
N ARG A 32 1.67 -16.27 -0.34
CA ARG A 32 1.32 -17.10 0.82
C ARG A 32 -0.07 -17.70 0.73
N GLY A 33 -1.04 -16.89 0.31
CA GLY A 33 -2.41 -17.38 0.11
C GLY A 33 -2.50 -18.47 -0.97
N ILE A 34 -1.83 -18.26 -2.12
CA ILE A 34 -1.75 -19.27 -3.19
C ILE A 34 -1.08 -20.57 -2.70
N GLN A 35 0.03 -20.46 -1.95
CA GLN A 35 0.68 -21.64 -1.36
C GLN A 35 -0.22 -22.39 -0.39
N LYS A 36 -0.98 -21.67 0.47
CA LYS A 36 -1.94 -22.28 1.39
C LYS A 36 -3.10 -22.97 0.66
N SER A 37 -3.53 -22.45 -0.49
CA SER A 37 -4.57 -23.07 -1.31
C SER A 37 -4.08 -24.34 -2.03
N GLY A 38 -2.76 -24.57 -2.09
CA GLY A 38 -2.16 -25.68 -2.83
C GLY A 38 -2.25 -25.54 -4.35
N ALA A 39 -2.58 -24.34 -4.87
CA ALA A 39 -2.71 -24.11 -6.31
C ALA A 39 -1.38 -24.33 -7.04
N LYS A 40 -1.48 -24.87 -8.24
CA LYS A 40 -0.35 -25.15 -9.16
C LYS A 40 -0.46 -24.31 -10.43
N ASN A 41 0.47 -24.53 -11.38
CA ASN A 41 0.51 -23.84 -12.68
C ASN A 41 0.79 -22.34 -12.60
N TYR A 42 1.56 -21.89 -11.61
CA TYR A 42 2.03 -20.50 -11.54
C TYR A 42 3.52 -20.42 -11.22
N GLU A 43 4.13 -19.36 -11.66
CA GLU A 43 5.53 -19.02 -11.35
C GLU A 43 5.63 -17.56 -10.91
N TYR A 44 6.46 -17.29 -9.90
CA TYR A 44 6.86 -15.94 -9.52
C TYR A 44 8.25 -15.63 -10.09
N LEU A 45 8.32 -14.64 -10.97
CA LEU A 45 9.62 -14.07 -11.35
C LEU A 45 9.94 -12.94 -10.35
N SER A 46 10.69 -13.28 -9.32
CA SER A 46 11.27 -12.32 -8.37
C SER A 46 12.78 -12.19 -8.61
N GLY A 47 13.33 -10.99 -8.51
CA GLY A 47 14.75 -10.74 -8.74
C GLY A 47 15.38 -9.87 -7.66
N VAL A 48 16.58 -10.23 -7.23
CA VAL A 48 17.38 -9.39 -6.31
C VAL A 48 18.07 -8.29 -7.12
N ASP A 49 17.81 -7.02 -6.79
CA ASP A 49 18.57 -5.89 -7.33
C ASP A 49 19.95 -5.81 -6.65
N ASN A 50 20.93 -6.49 -7.24
CA ASN A 50 22.32 -6.48 -6.76
C ASN A 50 22.99 -5.08 -6.78
N THR A 51 22.44 -4.14 -7.53
CA THR A 51 23.01 -2.77 -7.66
C THR A 51 22.82 -1.98 -6.36
N ARG A 52 21.71 -2.15 -5.65
CA ARG A 52 21.45 -1.49 -4.35
C ARG A 52 22.41 -1.95 -3.27
N ASN A 53 22.85 -3.20 -3.29
CA ASN A 53 23.73 -3.75 -2.25
C ASN A 53 25.15 -3.18 -2.33
N LYS A 54 25.66 -2.88 -3.54
CA LYS A 54 26.98 -2.24 -3.71
C LYS A 54 27.04 -0.80 -3.17
N ILE A 55 25.93 -0.06 -3.25
CA ILE A 55 25.90 1.34 -2.79
C ILE A 55 25.64 1.44 -1.27
N LYS A 56 24.97 0.44 -0.69
CA LYS A 56 24.75 0.41 0.78
C LYS A 56 26.05 0.35 1.59
N SER A 57 27.14 -0.12 1.00
CA SER A 57 28.46 -0.24 1.66
C SER A 57 29.22 1.07 1.79
N LEU A 58 28.82 2.16 1.14
CA LEU A 58 29.49 3.47 1.22
C LEU A 58 29.20 4.15 2.56
N LYS A 59 30.24 4.61 3.26
CA LYS A 59 30.14 5.27 4.58
C LYS A 59 29.64 6.71 4.50
N ASP A 60 29.97 7.46 3.46
CA ASP A 60 29.60 8.88 3.28
C ASP A 60 28.13 9.02 2.85
N SER A 61 27.32 9.69 3.70
CA SER A 61 25.89 9.87 3.45
C SER A 61 25.55 10.86 2.32
N LYS A 62 26.36 11.91 2.09
CA LYS A 62 26.15 12.91 1.06
C LYS A 62 26.52 12.38 -0.33
N LEU A 63 27.72 11.78 -0.43
CA LEU A 63 28.18 11.13 -1.66
C LEU A 63 27.25 10.00 -2.11
N LYS A 64 26.75 9.24 -1.15
CA LYS A 64 25.77 8.17 -1.37
C LYS A 64 24.46 8.70 -1.96
N LYS A 65 23.93 9.81 -1.45
CA LYS A 65 22.72 10.46 -2.00
C LYS A 65 22.92 10.89 -3.45
N VAL A 66 24.03 11.58 -3.74
CA VAL A 66 24.36 12.03 -5.10
C VAL A 66 24.50 10.85 -6.06
N LEU A 67 25.21 9.79 -5.65
CA LEU A 67 25.40 8.60 -6.48
C LEU A 67 24.05 7.86 -6.76
N PHE A 68 23.16 7.78 -5.77
CA PHE A 68 21.81 7.23 -5.97
C PHE A 68 21.00 8.05 -6.97
N VAL A 69 21.06 9.38 -6.90
CA VAL A 69 20.40 10.28 -7.85
C VAL A 69 20.92 10.03 -9.26
N LEU A 70 22.24 10.05 -9.47
CA LEU A 70 22.87 9.85 -10.79
C LEU A 70 22.55 8.49 -11.39
N LEU A 71 22.57 7.41 -10.58
CA LEU A 71 22.22 6.08 -11.03
C LEU A 71 20.73 5.97 -11.40
N ARG A 72 19.85 6.57 -10.61
CA ARG A 72 18.41 6.63 -10.91
C ARG A 72 18.16 7.33 -12.23
N ILE A 73 18.75 8.50 -12.41
CA ILE A 73 18.70 9.28 -13.65
C ILE A 73 19.18 8.46 -14.85
N SER A 74 20.38 7.89 -14.74
CA SER A 74 20.98 7.06 -15.78
C SER A 74 20.11 5.85 -16.14
N ASN A 75 19.54 5.18 -15.14
CA ASN A 75 18.66 4.02 -15.35
C ASN A 75 17.37 4.40 -16.08
N TYR A 76 16.70 5.49 -15.69
CA TYR A 76 15.51 5.96 -16.39
C TYR A 76 15.84 6.45 -17.79
N TYR A 77 16.92 7.20 -17.96
CA TYR A 77 17.35 7.68 -19.28
C TYR A 77 17.64 6.52 -20.23
N ARG A 78 18.37 5.50 -19.75
CA ARG A 78 18.68 4.27 -20.50
C ARG A 78 17.41 3.52 -20.88
N LEU A 79 16.50 3.32 -19.91
CA LEU A 79 15.23 2.64 -20.13
C LEU A 79 14.36 3.32 -21.20
N LEU A 80 14.21 4.65 -21.07
CA LEU A 80 13.34 5.44 -21.94
C LEU A 80 13.90 5.66 -23.36
N ASN A 81 15.22 5.57 -23.54
CA ASN A 81 15.87 5.71 -24.85
C ASN A 81 16.23 4.37 -25.50
N LYS A 82 16.09 3.25 -24.80
CA LYS A 82 16.37 1.93 -25.36
C LYS A 82 15.30 1.57 -26.41
N LYS A 83 15.73 1.36 -27.68
CA LYS A 83 14.80 1.02 -28.79
C LYS A 83 14.09 -0.30 -28.56
N GLN A 84 14.83 -1.33 -28.13
CA GLN A 84 14.30 -2.67 -27.83
C GLN A 84 14.59 -3.02 -26.38
N SER A 85 13.62 -3.66 -25.72
CA SER A 85 13.76 -4.11 -24.35
C SER A 85 12.90 -5.36 -24.13
N TYR A 86 13.54 -6.41 -23.66
CA TYR A 86 12.95 -7.74 -23.55
C TYR A 86 12.69 -8.10 -22.09
N ALA A 87 11.69 -8.96 -21.88
CA ALA A 87 11.46 -9.61 -20.60
C ALA A 87 12.67 -10.45 -20.18
N LYS A 88 12.80 -10.71 -18.88
CA LYS A 88 13.91 -11.52 -18.32
C LYS A 88 13.75 -13.01 -18.60
N VAL A 89 12.58 -13.44 -19.03
CA VAL A 89 12.21 -14.81 -19.37
C VAL A 89 11.43 -14.81 -20.68
N ASP A 90 11.37 -15.96 -21.34
CA ASP A 90 10.51 -16.13 -22.52
C ASP A 90 9.04 -16.18 -22.09
N LEU A 91 8.29 -15.12 -22.43
CA LEU A 91 6.88 -15.00 -22.08
C LEU A 91 5.99 -16.03 -22.79
N ASN A 92 6.42 -16.54 -23.97
CA ASN A 92 5.62 -17.50 -24.76
C ASN A 92 5.47 -18.88 -24.10
N GLN A 93 6.17 -19.12 -22.98
CA GLN A 93 5.98 -20.32 -22.16
C GLN A 93 4.76 -20.25 -21.23
N TYR A 94 4.06 -19.10 -21.20
CA TYR A 94 2.94 -18.84 -20.31
C TYR A 94 1.70 -18.43 -21.12
N ASP A 95 0.52 -18.76 -20.59
CA ASP A 95 -0.75 -18.33 -21.15
C ASP A 95 -1.14 -16.92 -20.65
N ILE A 96 -0.73 -16.60 -19.43
CA ILE A 96 -1.04 -15.33 -18.75
C ILE A 96 0.22 -14.78 -18.10
N VAL A 97 0.45 -13.47 -18.26
CA VAL A 97 1.52 -12.73 -17.57
C VAL A 97 0.92 -11.56 -16.79
N HIS A 98 1.11 -11.54 -15.48
CA HIS A 98 0.65 -10.48 -14.60
C HIS A 98 1.81 -9.58 -14.14
N PHE A 99 1.85 -8.36 -14.66
CA PHE A 99 2.82 -7.33 -14.24
C PHE A 99 2.31 -6.55 -13.04
N HIS A 100 3.20 -6.32 -12.08
CA HIS A 100 2.90 -5.61 -10.84
C HIS A 100 3.49 -4.19 -10.79
N ASN A 101 3.91 -3.66 -11.92
CA ASN A 101 4.23 -2.23 -12.10
C ASN A 101 4.39 -1.88 -13.57
N VAL A 102 4.17 -0.61 -13.88
CA VAL A 102 4.27 -0.03 -15.23
C VAL A 102 5.67 -0.15 -15.81
N LYS A 103 6.72 0.01 -14.97
CA LYS A 103 8.11 -0.02 -15.41
C LYS A 103 8.50 -1.39 -15.95
N ASP A 104 8.19 -2.47 -15.21
CA ASP A 104 8.53 -3.83 -15.61
C ASP A 104 7.83 -4.21 -16.93
N MET A 105 6.57 -3.80 -17.07
CA MET A 105 5.84 -4.01 -18.30
C MET A 105 6.46 -3.27 -19.49
N TYR A 106 6.89 -2.02 -19.30
CA TYR A 106 7.58 -1.26 -20.34
C TYR A 106 8.97 -1.84 -20.65
N GLU A 107 9.68 -2.38 -19.68
CA GLU A 107 10.94 -3.10 -19.89
C GLU A 107 10.74 -4.37 -20.72
N ALA A 108 9.59 -5.02 -20.63
CA ALA A 108 9.24 -6.22 -21.39
C ALA A 108 8.61 -5.94 -22.77
N ARG A 109 8.50 -4.66 -23.22
CA ARG A 109 7.70 -4.26 -24.38
C ARG A 109 8.01 -4.97 -25.68
N SER A 110 9.29 -5.29 -25.94
CA SER A 110 9.66 -6.02 -27.17
C SER A 110 9.17 -7.49 -27.15
N SER A 111 9.21 -8.13 -25.99
CA SER A 111 8.64 -9.48 -25.81
C SER A 111 7.11 -9.45 -25.91
N LEU A 112 6.49 -8.39 -25.39
CA LEU A 112 5.04 -8.22 -25.42
C LEU A 112 4.48 -7.99 -26.84
N ASN A 113 5.29 -7.57 -27.81
CA ASN A 113 4.86 -7.42 -29.19
C ASN A 113 4.55 -8.75 -29.88
N THR A 114 5.21 -9.83 -29.46
CA THR A 114 5.04 -11.18 -30.01
C THR A 114 4.24 -12.10 -29.10
N PHE A 115 4.00 -11.70 -27.87
CA PHE A 115 3.24 -12.47 -26.90
C PHE A 115 1.74 -12.47 -27.24
N LYS A 116 1.17 -13.67 -27.34
CA LYS A 116 -0.25 -13.88 -27.72
C LYS A 116 -1.16 -14.19 -26.53
N GLY A 117 -0.57 -14.42 -25.35
CA GLY A 117 -1.33 -14.67 -24.13
C GLY A 117 -1.93 -13.40 -23.52
N VAL A 118 -2.60 -13.55 -22.41
CA VAL A 118 -3.26 -12.46 -21.67
C VAL A 118 -2.25 -11.69 -20.85
N VAL A 119 -2.27 -10.36 -20.95
CA VAL A 119 -1.41 -9.44 -20.18
C VAL A 119 -2.26 -8.72 -19.13
N ILE A 120 -1.91 -8.89 -17.87
CA ILE A 120 -2.53 -8.24 -16.72
C ILE A 120 -1.59 -7.20 -16.13
N LEU A 121 -2.14 -6.08 -15.67
CA LEU A 121 -1.42 -5.02 -14.96
C LEU A 121 -2.12 -4.67 -13.65
N THR A 122 -1.36 -4.72 -12.54
CA THR A 122 -1.70 -4.05 -11.27
C THR A 122 -0.64 -3.00 -10.97
N SER A 123 -1.04 -1.72 -10.89
CA SER A 123 -0.09 -0.60 -10.76
C SER A 123 0.52 -0.47 -9.35
N HIS A 124 -0.22 -0.80 -8.29
CA HIS A 124 0.15 -0.66 -6.87
C HIS A 124 0.52 0.75 -6.42
N SER A 125 0.27 1.75 -7.23
CA SER A 125 0.60 3.13 -6.89
C SER A 125 -0.66 3.88 -6.45
N PRO A 126 -0.59 4.67 -5.37
CA PRO A 126 -1.72 5.52 -4.94
C PRO A 126 -2.02 6.65 -5.92
N LYS A 127 -1.21 6.84 -6.94
CA LYS A 127 -1.38 7.80 -8.04
C LYS A 127 -0.69 7.30 -9.30
N PRO A 128 -0.93 7.91 -10.48
CA PRO A 128 -0.27 7.51 -11.71
C PRO A 128 1.24 7.41 -11.56
N PHE A 129 1.82 6.34 -12.09
CA PHE A 129 3.27 6.05 -11.97
C PHE A 129 4.16 7.20 -12.43
N SER A 130 3.78 7.86 -13.54
CA SER A 130 4.53 9.01 -14.08
C SER A 130 4.56 10.18 -13.08
N ILE A 131 3.48 10.41 -12.36
CA ILE A 131 3.34 11.47 -11.35
C ILE A 131 4.05 11.08 -10.06
N GLU A 132 3.90 9.83 -9.58
CA GLU A 132 4.61 9.34 -8.41
C GLU A 132 6.13 9.50 -8.56
N ILE A 133 6.67 9.10 -9.72
CA ILE A 133 8.10 9.25 -9.99
C ILE A 133 8.49 10.72 -10.02
N TYR A 134 7.70 11.56 -10.68
CA TYR A 134 8.04 12.98 -10.87
C TYR A 134 7.90 13.80 -9.58
N GLU A 135 6.86 13.55 -8.78
CA GLU A 135 6.59 14.32 -7.56
C GLU A 135 7.32 13.78 -6.33
N ASP A 136 7.34 12.46 -6.12
CA ASP A 136 7.76 11.87 -4.85
C ASP A 136 9.20 11.36 -4.88
N ILE A 137 9.71 11.01 -6.06
CA ILE A 137 11.04 10.40 -6.19
C ILE A 137 12.07 11.40 -6.71
N ILE A 138 11.66 12.31 -7.60
CA ILE A 138 12.53 13.31 -8.21
C ILE A 138 12.47 14.60 -7.42
N SER A 139 13.61 15.10 -6.93
CA SER A 139 13.69 16.37 -6.18
C SER A 139 13.38 17.58 -7.08
N ASP A 140 13.02 18.72 -6.47
CA ASP A 140 12.73 19.97 -7.18
C ASP A 140 13.92 20.43 -8.05
N PHE A 141 15.15 20.21 -7.59
CA PHE A 141 16.36 20.48 -8.36
C PHE A 141 16.43 19.60 -9.61
N GLU A 142 16.17 18.30 -9.47
CA GLU A 142 16.19 17.35 -10.59
C GLU A 142 15.08 17.67 -11.62
N ARG A 143 13.91 18.14 -11.19
CA ARG A 143 12.77 18.47 -12.07
C ARG A 143 13.14 19.52 -13.12
N LYS A 144 14.03 20.45 -12.82
CA LYS A 144 14.52 21.46 -13.80
C LYS A 144 15.20 20.79 -15.00
N PHE A 145 15.89 19.68 -14.80
CA PHE A 145 16.58 18.93 -15.85
C PHE A 145 15.73 17.82 -16.47
N PHE A 146 14.65 17.41 -15.79
CA PHE A 146 13.86 16.24 -16.12
C PHE A 146 12.55 16.52 -16.88
N ASN A 147 12.30 17.73 -17.30
CA ASN A 147 11.03 18.07 -17.97
C ASN A 147 10.75 17.19 -19.22
N LYS A 148 11.78 16.86 -20.01
CA LYS A 148 11.65 15.93 -21.14
C LYS A 148 11.40 14.47 -20.68
N MET A 149 11.91 14.09 -19.52
CA MET A 149 11.72 12.75 -18.95
C MET A 149 10.27 12.56 -18.49
N TYR A 150 9.63 13.56 -17.90
CA TYR A 150 8.23 13.47 -17.47
C TYR A 150 7.31 13.09 -18.64
N LYS A 151 7.47 13.73 -19.81
CA LYS A 151 6.73 13.35 -21.02
C LYS A 151 6.93 11.88 -21.42
N LYS A 152 8.16 11.37 -21.27
CA LYS A 152 8.47 9.96 -21.55
C LYS A 152 7.88 9.01 -20.50
N LEU A 153 7.83 9.39 -19.22
CA LEU A 153 7.16 8.62 -18.18
C LEU A 153 5.66 8.50 -18.46
N ILE A 154 5.01 9.57 -18.90
CA ILE A 154 3.60 9.54 -19.36
C ILE A 154 3.43 8.59 -20.55
N CYS A 155 4.35 8.61 -21.53
CA CYS A 155 4.29 7.68 -22.66
C CYS A 155 4.44 6.21 -22.22
N MET A 156 5.31 5.95 -21.25
CA MET A 156 5.48 4.62 -20.65
C MET A 156 4.19 4.13 -19.99
N GLU A 157 3.55 4.98 -19.22
CA GLU A 157 2.29 4.67 -18.55
C GLU A 157 1.15 4.46 -19.53
N LYS A 158 1.00 5.34 -20.53
CA LYS A 158 0.04 5.17 -21.63
C LYS A 158 0.26 3.86 -22.39
N TYR A 159 1.52 3.49 -22.67
CA TYR A 159 1.84 2.19 -23.28
C TYR A 159 1.34 1.03 -22.41
N ALA A 160 1.64 1.03 -21.11
CA ALA A 160 1.26 -0.06 -20.23
C ALA A 160 -0.26 -0.23 -20.17
N PHE A 161 -1.03 0.85 -19.97
CA PHE A 161 -2.48 0.82 -19.93
C PHE A 161 -3.11 0.42 -21.28
N SER A 162 -2.52 0.80 -22.41
CA SER A 162 -3.04 0.43 -23.72
C SER A 162 -2.75 -1.02 -24.11
N ARG A 163 -1.51 -1.52 -23.78
CA ARG A 163 -1.07 -2.89 -24.15
C ARG A 163 -1.72 -3.97 -23.29
N THR A 164 -2.11 -3.62 -22.10
CA THR A 164 -2.68 -4.57 -21.13
C THR A 164 -4.08 -5.04 -21.60
N ASP A 165 -4.39 -6.31 -21.35
CA ASP A 165 -5.70 -6.90 -21.63
C ASP A 165 -6.62 -6.81 -20.42
N VAL A 166 -6.06 -6.83 -19.20
CA VAL A 166 -6.78 -6.72 -17.93
C VAL A 166 -6.04 -5.78 -16.98
N ILE A 167 -6.73 -4.75 -16.48
CA ILE A 167 -6.24 -3.79 -15.48
C ILE A 167 -6.91 -4.14 -14.15
N VAL A 168 -6.11 -4.37 -13.11
CA VAL A 168 -6.61 -4.75 -11.79
C VAL A 168 -6.37 -3.64 -10.79
N PHE A 169 -7.45 -3.16 -10.16
CA PHE A 169 -7.45 -2.28 -9.01
C PHE A 169 -8.05 -3.01 -7.80
N PRO A 170 -7.79 -2.59 -6.55
CA PRO A 170 -8.43 -3.21 -5.38
C PRO A 170 -9.93 -2.91 -5.32
N CYS A 171 -10.36 -1.72 -5.70
CA CYS A 171 -11.74 -1.26 -5.76
C CYS A 171 -11.83 -0.04 -6.68
N GLU A 172 -13.04 0.38 -7.03
CA GLU A 172 -13.27 1.56 -7.89
C GLU A 172 -12.71 2.84 -7.25
N GLU A 173 -12.88 2.99 -5.93
CA GLU A 173 -12.46 4.16 -5.19
C GLU A 173 -10.92 4.34 -5.20
N ALA A 174 -10.17 3.28 -5.39
CA ALA A 174 -8.71 3.34 -5.53
C ALA A 174 -8.24 4.04 -6.81
N GLU A 175 -9.13 4.25 -7.78
CA GLU A 175 -8.86 5.02 -9.00
C GLU A 175 -8.96 6.54 -8.80
N GLU A 176 -9.52 7.02 -7.68
CA GLU A 176 -9.72 8.45 -7.42
C GLU A 176 -8.46 9.30 -7.66
N PRO A 177 -7.26 8.93 -7.17
CA PRO A 177 -6.07 9.73 -7.45
C PRO A 177 -5.67 9.75 -8.93
N TYR A 178 -6.06 8.74 -9.70
CA TYR A 178 -5.83 8.74 -11.14
C TYR A 178 -6.73 9.74 -11.86
N TYR A 179 -8.01 9.82 -11.51
CA TYR A 179 -8.93 10.83 -12.02
C TYR A 179 -8.52 12.25 -11.66
N LEU A 180 -8.00 12.45 -10.46
CA LEU A 180 -7.57 13.77 -9.99
C LEU A 180 -6.27 14.27 -10.63
N LYS A 181 -5.33 13.37 -10.94
CA LYS A 181 -3.96 13.75 -11.30
C LYS A 181 -3.58 13.46 -12.75
N TRP A 182 -4.22 12.53 -13.42
CA TRP A 182 -3.93 12.21 -14.81
C TRP A 182 -5.02 12.80 -15.73
N ILE A 183 -4.74 13.95 -16.33
CA ILE A 183 -5.69 14.74 -17.14
C ILE A 183 -6.45 13.88 -18.17
N ASP A 184 -5.80 12.89 -18.80
CA ASP A 184 -6.42 12.02 -19.80
C ASP A 184 -7.08 10.77 -19.20
N TYR A 185 -7.07 10.56 -17.88
CA TYR A 185 -7.45 9.27 -17.29
C TYR A 185 -8.89 8.87 -17.59
N GLN A 186 -9.83 9.80 -17.50
CA GLN A 186 -11.24 9.54 -17.88
C GLN A 186 -11.33 8.93 -19.28
N ARG A 187 -10.63 9.51 -20.25
CA ARG A 187 -10.62 9.00 -21.63
C ARG A 187 -9.95 7.64 -21.75
N VAL A 188 -8.87 7.41 -20.99
CA VAL A 188 -8.16 6.11 -20.95
C VAL A 188 -9.06 5.05 -20.32
N HIS A 189 -9.71 5.36 -19.21
CA HIS A 189 -10.65 4.47 -18.54
C HIS A 189 -11.83 4.11 -19.45
N ASP A 190 -12.52 5.09 -20.06
CA ASP A 190 -13.71 4.86 -20.87
C ASP A 190 -13.41 3.98 -22.09
N ARG A 191 -12.26 4.19 -22.73
CA ARG A 191 -11.81 3.35 -23.86
C ARG A 191 -11.48 1.92 -23.46
N ASN A 192 -11.13 1.69 -22.22
CA ASN A 192 -10.65 0.40 -21.70
C ASN A 192 -11.60 -0.19 -20.64
N LYS A 193 -12.79 0.38 -20.44
CA LYS A 193 -13.73 -0.01 -19.36
C LYS A 193 -13.91 -1.52 -19.24
N ALA A 194 -14.00 -2.24 -20.34
CA ALA A 194 -14.15 -3.69 -20.36
C ALA A 194 -12.94 -4.47 -19.81
N LYS A 195 -11.77 -3.82 -19.70
CA LYS A 195 -10.53 -4.42 -19.18
C LYS A 195 -10.39 -4.32 -17.67
N TYR A 196 -11.10 -3.39 -17.01
CA TYR A 196 -10.98 -3.18 -15.58
C TYR A 196 -11.61 -4.31 -14.78
N ARG A 197 -10.89 -4.76 -13.77
CA ARG A 197 -11.33 -5.74 -12.77
C ARG A 197 -10.97 -5.24 -11.39
N TYR A 198 -11.79 -5.57 -10.42
CA TYR A 198 -11.57 -5.17 -9.03
C TYR A 198 -11.33 -6.41 -8.19
N LEU A 199 -10.21 -6.40 -7.48
CA LEU A 199 -9.77 -7.50 -6.63
C LEU A 199 -9.27 -6.95 -5.30
N LEU A 200 -10.05 -7.11 -4.25
CA LEU A 200 -9.66 -6.67 -2.91
C LEU A 200 -8.34 -7.31 -2.49
N THR A 201 -7.47 -6.48 -1.94
CA THR A 201 -6.20 -6.94 -1.39
C THR A 201 -6.43 -7.66 -0.06
N GLY A 202 -5.69 -8.73 0.20
CA GLY A 202 -5.68 -9.39 1.49
C GLY A 202 -4.30 -9.33 2.16
N THR A 203 -4.27 -9.67 3.45
CA THR A 203 -3.04 -9.78 4.22
C THR A 203 -3.04 -11.02 5.10
N THR A 204 -1.85 -11.45 5.53
CA THR A 204 -1.71 -12.52 6.51
C THR A 204 -2.32 -12.08 7.84
N GLU A 205 -2.85 -13.03 8.59
CA GLU A 205 -3.33 -12.76 9.94
C GLU A 205 -2.21 -12.18 10.81
N CYS A 206 -2.49 -11.01 11.41
CA CYS A 206 -1.57 -10.32 12.29
C CYS A 206 -1.75 -10.77 13.74
N LYS A 207 -0.63 -10.87 14.46
CA LYS A 207 -0.62 -11.21 15.89
C LYS A 207 0.31 -10.27 16.63
N ALA A 208 -0.16 -9.74 17.76
CA ALA A 208 0.67 -9.02 18.69
C ALA A 208 1.66 -9.99 19.34
N LYS A 209 2.93 -9.61 19.47
CA LYS A 209 3.96 -10.39 20.18
C LYS A 209 3.90 -10.15 21.68
N ILE A 210 3.35 -9.00 22.09
CA ILE A 210 3.25 -8.56 23.49
C ILE A 210 1.78 -8.26 23.77
N ASP A 211 1.31 -8.68 24.92
CA ASP A 211 -0.04 -8.40 25.41
C ASP A 211 -0.31 -6.90 25.58
N LYS A 212 -1.58 -6.48 25.43
CA LYS A 212 -2.02 -5.07 25.54
C LYS A 212 -1.52 -4.41 26.83
N ASN A 213 -1.70 -5.04 27.97
CA ASN A 213 -1.36 -4.46 29.28
C ASN A 213 0.15 -4.41 29.50
N GLN A 214 0.87 -5.47 29.11
CA GLN A 214 2.33 -5.50 29.15
C GLN A 214 2.97 -4.45 28.24
N TYR A 215 2.37 -4.22 27.05
CA TYR A 215 2.85 -3.18 26.13
C TYR A 215 2.60 -1.78 26.70
N ARG A 216 1.44 -1.54 27.32
CA ARG A 216 1.12 -0.27 28.00
C ARG A 216 2.06 -0.02 29.18
N GLU A 217 2.29 -1.00 30.03
CA GLU A 217 3.22 -0.91 31.15
C GLU A 217 4.63 -0.55 30.70
N LYS A 218 5.13 -1.20 29.65
CA LYS A 218 6.45 -0.95 29.07
C LYS A 218 6.66 0.52 28.69
N TYR A 219 5.60 1.21 28.28
CA TYR A 219 5.65 2.60 27.84
C TYR A 219 5.01 3.59 28.84
N GLY A 220 4.73 3.15 30.06
CA GLY A 220 4.18 3.99 31.14
C GLY A 220 2.76 4.48 30.87
N ILE A 221 1.98 3.73 30.10
CA ILE A 221 0.57 4.04 29.78
C ILE A 221 -0.32 3.36 30.83
N PRO A 222 -1.18 4.11 31.56
CA PRO A 222 -2.14 3.52 32.49
C PRO A 222 -3.08 2.53 31.79
N THR A 223 -3.48 1.46 32.50
CA THR A 223 -4.35 0.42 31.92
C THR A 223 -5.73 0.95 31.55
N ASN A 224 -6.23 1.96 32.27
CA ASN A 224 -7.52 2.63 32.04
C ASN A 224 -7.40 3.83 31.09
N ALA A 225 -6.22 4.12 30.52
CA ALA A 225 -6.06 5.20 29.54
C ALA A 225 -6.74 4.89 28.21
N PHE A 226 -7.26 5.93 27.56
CA PHE A 226 -7.68 5.86 26.16
C PHE A 226 -6.48 6.09 25.25
N VAL A 227 -6.18 5.14 24.39
CA VAL A 227 -4.94 5.12 23.59
C VAL A 227 -5.26 5.21 22.11
N ILE A 228 -4.75 6.27 21.49
CA ILE A 228 -4.84 6.54 20.05
C ILE A 228 -3.53 6.13 19.39
N SER A 229 -3.57 5.35 18.32
CA SER A 229 -2.38 4.90 17.62
C SER A 229 -2.29 5.32 16.16
N TYR A 230 -1.05 5.42 15.68
CA TYR A 230 -0.69 5.59 14.27
C TYR A 230 0.55 4.76 13.95
N VAL A 231 0.52 4.09 12.80
CA VAL A 231 1.69 3.38 12.26
C VAL A 231 1.86 3.75 10.80
N GLY A 232 2.99 4.40 10.48
CA GLY A 232 3.26 4.80 9.10
C GLY A 232 4.44 5.76 8.97
N ARG A 233 4.85 6.06 7.73
CA ARG A 233 5.87 7.09 7.48
C ARG A 233 5.33 8.47 7.85
N HIS A 234 6.14 9.29 8.50
CA HIS A 234 5.78 10.64 8.89
C HIS A 234 5.89 11.61 7.71
N ASN A 235 4.93 11.56 6.80
CA ASN A 235 4.88 12.45 5.64
C ASN A 235 3.45 12.92 5.33
N VAL A 236 3.36 13.93 4.45
CA VAL A 236 2.10 14.57 4.08
C VAL A 236 1.15 13.61 3.34
N THR A 237 1.67 12.73 2.49
CA THR A 237 0.83 11.75 1.76
C THR A 237 0.12 10.79 2.71
N LYS A 238 0.81 10.38 3.81
CA LYS A 238 0.24 9.56 4.88
C LYS A 238 -0.56 10.37 5.91
N GLY A 239 -0.71 11.69 5.70
CA GLY A 239 -1.50 12.57 6.56
C GLY A 239 -0.96 12.73 7.97
N TYR A 240 0.35 12.49 8.18
CA TYR A 240 0.93 12.59 9.52
C TYR A 240 0.82 14.01 10.11
N ASP A 241 0.80 15.05 9.28
CA ASP A 241 0.50 16.41 9.66
C ASP A 241 -0.91 16.56 10.28
N GLN A 242 -1.93 15.95 9.65
CA GLN A 242 -3.30 15.91 10.20
C GLN A 242 -3.35 15.08 11.49
N PHE A 243 -2.64 13.96 11.54
CA PHE A 243 -2.56 13.16 12.76
C PHE A 243 -1.96 13.93 13.94
N ILE A 244 -0.95 14.78 13.68
CA ILE A 244 -0.39 15.67 14.72
C ILE A 244 -1.45 16.63 15.25
N GLU A 245 -2.28 17.21 14.40
CA GLU A 245 -3.35 18.12 14.81
C GLU A 245 -4.41 17.39 15.64
N ILE A 246 -4.92 16.26 15.16
CA ILE A 246 -5.87 15.41 15.88
C ILE A 246 -5.30 15.02 17.26
N GLY A 247 -4.10 14.45 17.28
CA GLY A 247 -3.49 13.99 18.52
C GLY A 247 -3.20 15.09 19.54
N LYS A 248 -2.87 16.31 19.07
CA LYS A 248 -2.71 17.48 19.98
C LYS A 248 -4.02 17.85 20.65
N GLN A 249 -5.13 17.86 19.91
CA GLN A 249 -6.45 18.14 20.46
C GLN A 249 -6.87 17.06 21.46
N GLU A 250 -6.70 15.81 21.11
CA GLU A 250 -7.08 14.70 21.99
C GLU A 250 -6.27 14.67 23.31
N LEU A 251 -5.03 15.13 23.30
CA LEU A 251 -4.19 15.20 24.49
C LEU A 251 -4.61 16.27 25.54
N PHE A 252 -5.57 17.13 25.23
CA PHE A 252 -6.22 17.96 26.24
C PHE A 252 -7.08 17.13 27.21
N ASN A 253 -7.48 15.93 26.83
CA ASN A 253 -8.17 14.98 27.70
C ASN A 253 -7.18 14.28 28.62
N ASP A 254 -7.40 14.36 29.94
CA ASP A 254 -6.41 13.97 30.96
C ASP A 254 -5.96 12.50 30.89
N ASN A 255 -6.84 11.60 30.49
CA ASN A 255 -6.54 10.18 30.41
C ASN A 255 -6.32 9.65 28.98
N THR A 256 -5.95 10.52 28.05
CA THR A 256 -5.67 10.16 26.65
C THR A 256 -4.17 10.12 26.39
N TYR A 257 -3.72 9.11 25.67
CA TYR A 257 -2.34 8.89 25.22
C TYR A 257 -2.31 8.69 23.72
N VAL A 258 -1.24 9.17 23.09
CA VAL A 258 -0.97 8.96 21.66
C VAL A 258 0.29 8.12 21.53
N ILE A 259 0.23 7.00 20.80
CA ILE A 259 1.37 6.13 20.56
C ILE A 259 1.62 5.96 19.06
N VAL A 260 2.87 6.17 18.63
CA VAL A 260 3.22 6.31 17.22
C VAL A 260 4.43 5.47 16.86
N ALA A 261 4.36 4.79 15.72
CA ALA A 261 5.52 4.14 15.14
C ALA A 261 5.67 4.49 13.65
N GLY A 262 6.92 4.67 13.25
CA GLY A 262 7.29 4.92 11.86
C GLY A 262 8.58 5.70 11.69
N LYS A 263 8.93 5.92 10.42
CA LYS A 263 10.12 6.71 10.09
C LYS A 263 9.76 8.18 10.06
N GLN A 264 10.42 8.99 10.90
CA GLN A 264 10.24 10.45 10.95
C GLN A 264 10.94 11.13 9.75
N GLU A 265 10.30 11.12 8.60
CA GLU A 265 10.79 11.77 7.37
C GLU A 265 9.62 12.12 6.43
N PRO A 266 9.49 13.37 6.00
CA PRO A 266 10.24 14.57 6.41
C PRO A 266 9.69 15.23 7.70
N LEU A 267 8.54 14.76 8.22
CA LEU A 267 7.89 15.34 9.40
C LEU A 267 8.42 14.70 10.68
N SER A 268 8.52 15.50 11.72
CA SER A 268 8.93 15.07 13.07
C SER A 268 7.75 14.99 14.01
N ALA A 269 7.83 14.11 15.00
CA ALA A 269 6.84 14.02 16.07
C ALA A 269 6.86 15.27 16.97
N PRO A 270 5.71 15.70 17.53
CA PRO A 270 5.66 16.75 18.54
C PRO A 270 6.27 16.25 19.85
N LYS A 271 6.84 17.18 20.63
CA LYS A 271 7.38 16.89 21.96
C LYS A 271 6.29 17.18 23.01
N LEU A 272 5.46 16.20 23.33
CA LEU A 272 4.36 16.31 24.29
C LEU A 272 4.41 15.14 25.27
N THR A 273 4.02 15.37 26.53
CA THR A 273 4.20 14.40 27.64
C THR A 273 3.52 13.06 27.41
N LYS A 274 2.32 13.05 26.81
CA LYS A 274 1.53 11.83 26.56
C LYS A 274 1.59 11.37 25.09
N TRP A 275 2.55 11.93 24.32
CA TRP A 275 2.86 11.51 22.97
C TRP A 275 4.08 10.59 22.99
N ILE A 276 3.85 9.33 22.72
CA ILE A 276 4.89 8.30 22.78
C ILE A 276 5.34 7.95 21.37
N GLU A 277 6.55 8.38 21.02
CA GLU A 277 7.14 8.12 19.72
C GLU A 277 8.08 6.92 19.81
N ILE A 278 7.71 5.80 19.19
CA ILE A 278 8.51 4.56 19.18
C ILE A 278 9.60 4.61 18.10
N GLY A 279 9.38 5.40 17.03
CA GLY A 279 10.23 5.34 15.85
C GLY A 279 9.94 4.11 14.99
N TRP A 280 10.94 3.68 14.21
CA TRP A 280 10.78 2.48 13.40
C TRP A 280 10.77 1.23 14.27
N THR A 281 9.83 0.34 14.06
CA THR A 281 9.70 -0.93 14.80
C THR A 281 9.46 -2.10 13.85
N ASP A 282 9.88 -3.30 14.25
CA ASP A 282 9.58 -4.58 13.61
C ASP A 282 8.37 -5.29 14.25
N ASP A 283 7.75 -4.66 15.26
CA ASP A 283 6.54 -5.13 15.93
C ASP A 283 5.46 -4.02 16.01
N PRO A 284 4.92 -3.57 14.88
CA PRO A 284 3.82 -2.61 14.87
C PRO A 284 2.52 -3.20 15.43
N HIS A 285 2.36 -4.52 15.36
CA HIS A 285 1.11 -5.19 15.74
C HIS A 285 0.88 -5.15 17.26
N SER A 286 1.92 -5.24 18.08
CA SER A 286 1.78 -5.06 19.53
C SER A 286 1.40 -3.61 19.88
N LEU A 287 1.91 -2.61 19.17
CA LEU A 287 1.51 -1.22 19.32
C LEU A 287 0.02 -1.05 18.98
N ILE A 288 -0.42 -1.53 17.82
CA ILE A 288 -1.81 -1.45 17.38
C ILE A 288 -2.73 -2.17 18.38
N ASN A 289 -2.34 -3.37 18.84
CA ASN A 289 -3.10 -4.13 19.83
C ASN A 289 -3.23 -3.41 21.18
N ALA A 290 -2.21 -2.63 21.58
CA ALA A 290 -2.21 -1.86 22.82
C ALA A 290 -3.12 -0.62 22.77
N SER A 291 -3.54 -0.17 21.59
CA SER A 291 -4.44 0.98 21.42
C SER A 291 -5.91 0.62 21.56
N ASP A 292 -6.75 1.62 21.76
CA ASP A 292 -8.20 1.51 21.72
C ASP A 292 -8.74 1.88 20.34
N ILE A 293 -8.09 2.82 19.66
CA ILE A 293 -8.39 3.17 18.27
C ILE A 293 -7.12 3.35 17.46
N PHE A 294 -7.22 3.12 16.16
CA PHE A 294 -6.20 3.40 15.17
C PHE A 294 -6.65 4.53 14.24
N VAL A 295 -5.82 5.55 14.04
CA VAL A 295 -6.11 6.66 13.11
C VAL A 295 -5.32 6.48 11.82
N LEU A 296 -6.02 6.50 10.68
CA LEU A 296 -5.46 6.38 9.33
C LEU A 296 -5.74 7.65 8.52
N PRO A 297 -4.92 8.71 8.65
CA PRO A 297 -5.21 10.05 8.14
C PRO A 297 -4.72 10.27 6.70
N ASN A 298 -4.60 9.23 5.89
CA ASN A 298 -4.03 9.31 4.54
C ASN A 298 -4.70 10.40 3.70
N LYS A 299 -3.89 11.23 3.03
CA LYS A 299 -4.40 12.19 2.03
C LYS A 299 -4.57 11.56 0.65
N GLU A 300 -3.79 10.53 0.38
CA GLU A 300 -3.88 9.74 -0.84
C GLU A 300 -3.66 8.27 -0.48
N THR A 301 -4.55 7.39 -0.90
CA THR A 301 -4.38 5.95 -0.70
C THR A 301 -4.94 5.14 -1.87
N TYR A 302 -4.21 4.08 -2.21
CA TYR A 302 -4.64 3.06 -3.16
C TYR A 302 -5.54 2.03 -2.45
N PHE A 303 -4.94 1.27 -1.53
CA PHE A 303 -5.60 0.37 -0.58
C PHE A 303 -4.57 0.00 0.49
N ASP A 304 -4.69 0.58 1.68
CA ASP A 304 -3.57 0.53 2.63
C ASP A 304 -3.53 -0.80 3.39
N LEU A 305 -2.40 -1.50 3.33
CA LEU A 305 -2.24 -2.77 4.03
C LEU A 305 -2.36 -2.62 5.55
N VAL A 306 -1.94 -1.46 6.11
CA VAL A 306 -2.06 -1.25 7.56
C VAL A 306 -3.53 -1.23 8.00
N MET A 307 -4.46 -0.77 7.15
CA MET A 307 -5.90 -0.89 7.40
C MET A 307 -6.30 -2.35 7.65
N LEU A 308 -5.83 -3.25 6.78
CA LEU A 308 -6.13 -4.68 6.87
C LEU A 308 -5.46 -5.32 8.09
N GLU A 309 -4.25 -4.87 8.45
CA GLU A 309 -3.54 -5.32 9.65
C GLU A 309 -4.30 -4.92 10.92
N VAL A 310 -4.84 -3.69 10.97
CA VAL A 310 -5.66 -3.18 12.07
C VAL A 310 -6.96 -3.99 12.20
N LEU A 311 -7.65 -4.26 11.09
CA LEU A 311 -8.85 -5.10 11.06
C LEU A 311 -8.55 -6.54 11.46
N SER A 312 -7.38 -7.07 11.08
CA SER A 312 -6.91 -8.40 11.49
C SER A 312 -6.73 -8.51 13.01
N LEU A 313 -6.34 -7.42 13.67
CA LEU A 313 -6.23 -7.32 15.12
C LEU A 313 -7.58 -6.96 15.80
N GLY A 314 -8.65 -6.79 15.02
CA GLY A 314 -9.96 -6.43 15.50
C GLY A 314 -10.08 -4.98 15.99
N LYS A 315 -9.15 -4.08 15.69
CA LYS A 315 -9.15 -2.73 16.27
C LYS A 315 -10.09 -1.78 15.53
N ILE A 316 -10.63 -0.81 16.28
CA ILE A 316 -11.48 0.27 15.74
C ILE A 316 -10.60 1.21 14.91
N VAL A 317 -11.12 1.62 13.76
CA VAL A 317 -10.40 2.49 12.81
C VAL A 317 -11.14 3.80 12.60
N VAL A 318 -10.40 4.92 12.71
CA VAL A 318 -10.85 6.25 12.29
C VAL A 318 -9.99 6.64 11.09
N ALA A 319 -10.56 6.63 9.88
CA ALA A 319 -9.81 6.81 8.65
C ALA A 319 -10.33 7.97 7.82
N SER A 320 -9.44 8.64 7.09
CA SER A 320 -9.82 9.65 6.12
C SER A 320 -10.65 9.06 4.99
N LYS A 321 -11.70 9.77 4.56
CA LYS A 321 -12.57 9.41 3.44
C LYS A 321 -11.91 9.75 2.11
N THR A 322 -10.85 9.01 1.73
CA THR A 322 -10.07 9.22 0.51
C THR A 322 -9.72 7.92 -0.18
N GLY A 323 -9.68 7.93 -1.51
CA GLY A 323 -9.27 6.79 -2.32
C GLY A 323 -9.88 5.47 -1.86
N GLY A 324 -9.09 4.41 -1.81
CA GLY A 324 -9.54 3.07 -1.42
C GLY A 324 -10.16 2.94 -0.02
N ASN A 325 -9.95 3.92 0.88
CA ASN A 325 -10.63 3.91 2.19
C ASN A 325 -12.15 4.03 2.04
N LYS A 326 -12.65 4.70 1.00
CA LYS A 326 -14.09 4.87 0.74
C LYS A 326 -14.80 3.53 0.52
N TYR A 327 -14.09 2.51 0.06
CA TYR A 327 -14.65 1.17 -0.12
C TYR A 327 -15.25 0.61 1.17
N PHE A 328 -14.67 0.96 2.32
CA PHE A 328 -15.11 0.45 3.62
C PHE A 328 -16.51 0.91 4.03
N GLU A 329 -17.07 1.97 3.41
CA GLU A 329 -18.47 2.35 3.60
C GLU A 329 -19.44 1.25 3.12
N ARG A 330 -19.05 0.48 2.08
CA ARG A 330 -19.88 -0.57 1.50
C ARG A 330 -19.99 -1.81 2.38
N ILE A 331 -19.00 -2.05 3.23
CA ILE A 331 -18.88 -3.27 4.04
C ILE A 331 -18.85 -2.99 5.55
N ASN A 332 -19.05 -1.72 5.94
CA ASN A 332 -18.96 -1.32 7.32
C ASN A 332 -20.02 -1.99 8.21
N THR A 333 -19.56 -2.54 9.31
CA THR A 333 -20.39 -3.14 10.35
C THR A 333 -20.37 -2.35 11.66
N GLY A 334 -19.79 -1.14 11.64
CA GLY A 334 -19.81 -0.18 12.72
C GLY A 334 -18.47 0.10 13.40
N GLY A 335 -17.41 -0.67 13.13
CA GLY A 335 -16.08 -0.46 13.74
C GLY A 335 -15.10 0.35 12.89
N ILE A 336 -15.53 0.82 11.71
CA ILE A 336 -14.74 1.63 10.79
C ILE A 336 -15.46 2.95 10.61
N PHE A 337 -14.80 4.05 11.00
CA PHE A 337 -15.34 5.40 10.94
C PHE A 337 -14.56 6.20 9.91
N LEU A 338 -15.24 6.75 8.89
CA LEU A 338 -14.61 7.59 7.88
C LEU A 338 -14.91 9.06 8.16
N TYR A 339 -13.90 9.91 8.02
CA TYR A 339 -14.02 11.35 8.23
C TYR A 339 -13.55 12.14 7.00
N SER A 340 -14.11 13.30 6.78
CA SER A 340 -13.81 14.21 5.66
C SER A 340 -12.91 15.40 6.06
N ASN A 341 -12.87 15.76 7.34
CA ASN A 341 -12.05 16.83 7.89
C ASN A 341 -11.61 16.50 9.34
N ILE A 342 -10.69 17.29 9.87
CA ILE A 342 -10.08 17.05 11.19
C ILE A 342 -11.12 17.18 12.32
N GLU A 343 -12.04 18.12 12.22
CA GLU A 343 -13.08 18.36 13.19
C GLU A 343 -14.02 17.14 13.33
N GLU A 344 -14.38 16.54 12.21
CA GLU A 344 -15.17 15.30 12.17
C GLU A 344 -14.39 14.13 12.79
N ALA A 345 -13.08 14.03 12.51
CA ALA A 345 -12.22 13.00 13.12
C ALA A 345 -12.19 13.13 14.64
N ILE A 346 -12.03 14.35 15.16
CA ILE A 346 -12.03 14.65 16.61
C ILE A 346 -13.39 14.28 17.22
N SER A 347 -14.50 14.70 16.59
CA SER A 347 -15.85 14.36 17.09
C SER A 347 -16.06 12.85 17.19
N ILE A 348 -15.65 12.09 16.18
CA ILE A 348 -15.72 10.61 16.18
C ILE A 348 -14.86 10.02 17.31
N ILE A 349 -13.66 10.55 17.52
CA ILE A 349 -12.75 10.06 18.57
C ILE A 349 -13.32 10.36 19.95
N ASP A 350 -13.90 11.53 20.17
CA ASP A 350 -14.56 11.90 21.42
C ASP A 350 -15.75 10.97 21.72
N GLU A 351 -16.57 10.65 20.73
CA GLU A 351 -17.67 9.68 20.87
C GLU A 351 -17.15 8.29 21.26
N LEU A 352 -16.09 7.83 20.61
CA LEU A 352 -15.47 6.54 20.90
C LEU A 352 -14.81 6.49 22.28
N ARG A 353 -14.23 7.60 22.74
CA ARG A 353 -13.64 7.72 24.06
C ARG A 353 -14.69 7.61 25.17
N LEU A 354 -15.88 8.21 24.95
CA LEU A 354 -17.00 8.17 25.89
C LEU A 354 -17.83 6.89 25.80
N MET A 355 -17.62 6.09 24.75
CA MET A 355 -18.35 4.85 24.52
C MET A 355 -18.01 3.80 25.60
N ASP A 356 -19.01 3.04 26.02
CA ASP A 356 -18.85 1.90 26.91
C ASP A 356 -17.85 0.87 26.34
N SER A 357 -17.04 0.25 27.21
CA SER A 357 -16.03 -0.73 26.81
C SER A 357 -16.62 -1.94 26.11
N ALA A 358 -17.76 -2.47 26.58
CA ALA A 358 -18.41 -3.62 25.98
C ALA A 358 -18.88 -3.32 24.54
N LYS A 359 -19.34 -2.09 24.29
CA LYS A 359 -19.71 -1.66 22.95
C LYS A 359 -18.51 -1.50 22.03
N ARG A 360 -17.36 -1.01 22.54
CA ARG A 360 -16.11 -1.01 21.78
C ARG A 360 -15.65 -2.41 21.42
N GLU A 361 -15.70 -3.35 22.35
CA GLU A 361 -15.36 -4.77 22.11
C GLU A 361 -16.27 -5.41 21.06
N GLU A 362 -17.57 -5.06 21.03
CA GLU A 362 -18.47 -5.48 19.96
C GLU A 362 -18.00 -4.96 18.59
N LEU A 363 -17.59 -3.69 18.49
CA LEU A 363 -17.07 -3.11 17.26
C LEU A 363 -15.73 -3.75 16.83
N GLU A 364 -14.85 -4.03 17.80
CA GLU A 364 -13.59 -4.74 17.56
C GLU A 364 -13.86 -6.15 16.99
N THR A 365 -14.82 -6.88 17.56
CA THR A 365 -15.23 -8.19 17.06
C THR A 365 -15.78 -8.12 15.63
N LYS A 366 -16.61 -7.13 15.33
CA LYS A 366 -17.13 -6.91 13.98
C LYS A 366 -16.02 -6.63 12.96
N ASN A 367 -15.03 -5.83 13.33
CA ASN A 367 -13.88 -5.56 12.47
C ASN A 367 -13.05 -6.83 12.19
N ARG A 368 -12.86 -7.68 13.20
CA ARG A 368 -12.20 -8.97 13.01
C ARG A 368 -12.95 -9.85 12.02
N LEU A 369 -14.28 -9.93 12.12
CA LEU A 369 -15.13 -10.69 11.19
C LEU A 369 -15.07 -10.14 9.75
N ILE A 370 -14.99 -8.81 9.59
CA ILE A 370 -14.76 -8.18 8.27
C ILE A 370 -13.44 -8.67 7.68
N PHE A 371 -12.35 -8.67 8.47
CA PHE A 371 -11.06 -9.16 8.02
C PHE A 371 -11.14 -10.63 7.56
N GLU A 372 -11.70 -11.50 8.37
CA GLU A 372 -11.80 -12.93 8.05
C GLU A 372 -12.61 -13.18 6.77
N LYS A 373 -13.69 -12.45 6.60
CA LYS A 373 -14.60 -12.60 5.46
C LYS A 373 -14.04 -12.09 4.14
N TYR A 374 -13.25 -10.99 4.17
CA TYR A 374 -12.89 -10.28 2.94
C TYR A 374 -11.39 -10.13 2.70
N PHE A 375 -10.55 -10.14 3.75
CA PHE A 375 -9.19 -9.65 3.68
C PHE A 375 -8.10 -10.62 4.14
N SER A 376 -8.46 -11.86 4.51
CA SER A 376 -7.43 -12.87 4.79
C SER A 376 -6.67 -13.23 3.50
N GLU A 377 -5.41 -13.65 3.63
CA GLU A 377 -4.61 -14.07 2.47
C GLU A 377 -5.22 -15.24 1.72
N VAL A 378 -6.01 -16.08 2.39
CA VAL A 378 -6.70 -17.22 1.78
C VAL A 378 -7.83 -16.73 0.87
N VAL A 379 -8.71 -15.87 1.38
CA VAL A 379 -9.80 -15.27 0.59
C VAL A 379 -9.24 -14.48 -0.59
N PHE A 380 -8.16 -13.75 -0.37
CA PHE A 380 -7.49 -13.00 -1.43
C PHE A 380 -6.98 -13.92 -2.55
N ALA A 381 -6.31 -15.03 -2.19
CA ALA A 381 -5.81 -15.98 -3.17
C ALA A 381 -6.95 -16.70 -3.91
N GLU A 382 -8.02 -17.08 -3.22
CA GLU A 382 -9.21 -17.68 -3.84
C GLU A 382 -9.82 -16.75 -4.89
N LYS A 383 -10.04 -15.48 -4.54
CA LYS A 383 -10.57 -14.47 -5.47
C LYS A 383 -9.62 -14.17 -6.63
N TYR A 384 -8.31 -14.19 -6.38
CA TYR A 384 -7.31 -14.07 -7.43
C TYR A 384 -7.35 -15.25 -8.39
N ILE A 385 -7.42 -16.50 -7.90
CA ILE A 385 -7.53 -17.71 -8.72
C ILE A 385 -8.83 -17.69 -9.55
N GLU A 386 -9.95 -17.28 -8.94
CA GLU A 386 -11.22 -17.08 -9.66
C GLU A 386 -11.07 -16.08 -10.81
N LEU A 387 -10.45 -14.91 -10.53
CA LEU A 387 -10.20 -13.89 -11.54
C LEU A 387 -9.35 -14.45 -12.70
N ILE A 388 -8.22 -15.06 -12.40
CA ILE A 388 -7.30 -15.62 -13.41
C ILE A 388 -8.00 -16.72 -14.25
N ASN A 389 -8.79 -17.57 -13.62
CA ASN A 389 -9.51 -18.65 -14.31
C ASN A 389 -10.70 -18.16 -15.16
N SER A 390 -11.13 -16.93 -14.96
CA SER A 390 -12.18 -16.29 -15.77
C SER A 390 -11.65 -15.66 -17.07
N LEU A 391 -10.34 -15.53 -17.21
CA LEU A 391 -9.65 -14.96 -18.38
C LEU A 391 -9.26 -16.04 -19.37
#